data_c8701d375feda2e8500bf617b9740a0c
#
_entry.id   c8701d375feda2e8500bf617b9740a0c
#
_cell.length_a   1.000
_cell.length_b   1.000
_cell.length_c   1.000
_cell.angle_alpha   90.00
_cell.angle_beta   90.00
_cell.angle_gamma   90.00
#
_symmetry.space_group_name_H-M   'P 1'
#
loop_
_entity.id
_entity.type
_entity.pdbx_description
1 polymer ?
#
loop_
_entity_poly.entity_id
_entity_poly.type
_entity_poly.pdbx_seq_one_letter_code
_entity_poly.pdbx_strand_id
1 'polypeptide(L)'
;APEEIGRHLANRGRLDEEAATALARRPGDAAILVENRLSLQGRPVVYDRITLPAALFRGLNEKRLRERPSTIYHLYQTAFAITVVRATERVRAVGADRSVARVLGVTPGSAGLQVRRTALTFNDKPVEYRVSTISTAQHDYVSTLAPQA
;
A
#
# COMPACT_ATOMS: atom_id res chain seq x y z
N ALA A 1 15.85 3.85 -5.53
CA ALA A 1 14.61 3.45 -4.85
C ALA A 1 14.06 4.62 -4.05
N PRO A 2 12.73 4.81 -3.97
CA PRO A 2 12.14 5.84 -3.16
C PRO A 2 12.51 5.63 -1.69
N GLU A 3 12.92 6.70 -1.04
CA GLU A 3 13.17 6.68 0.38
C GLU A 3 11.85 6.83 1.13
N GLU A 4 11.67 6.01 2.13
CA GLU A 4 10.51 6.06 2.98
C GLU A 4 10.69 7.17 4.02
N ILE A 5 10.31 8.39 3.63
CA ILE A 5 10.35 9.54 4.52
C ILE A 5 8.92 9.93 4.86
N GLY A 6 8.52 9.77 6.11
CA GLY A 6 7.31 10.36 6.58
C GLY A 6 6.32 9.40 7.22
N ARG A 7 5.15 9.88 7.43
CA ARG A 7 4.15 9.33 8.31
C ARG A 7 3.64 7.96 7.87
N HIS A 8 3.97 6.96 8.66
CA HIS A 8 3.18 5.75 8.70
C HIS A 8 2.04 6.00 9.68
N LEU A 9 0.86 6.27 9.15
CA LEU A 9 -0.33 6.37 9.98
C LEU A 9 -1.04 5.03 9.95
N ALA A 10 -1.25 4.43 11.12
CA ALA A 10 -2.05 3.23 11.24
C ALA A 10 -3.25 3.53 12.12
N ASN A 11 -4.43 3.38 11.58
CA ASN A 11 -5.69 3.62 12.28
C ASN A 11 -6.59 2.39 12.20
N ARG A 12 -7.39 2.19 13.22
CA ARG A 12 -8.47 1.21 13.16
C ARG A 12 -9.60 1.74 12.30
N GLY A 13 -10.19 0.88 11.49
CA GLY A 13 -11.30 1.22 10.62
C GLY A 13 -12.10 -0.01 10.23
N ARG A 14 -12.81 0.12 9.12
CA ARG A 14 -13.66 -0.95 8.58
C ARG A 14 -13.40 -1.10 7.11
N LEU A 15 -13.57 -2.32 6.60
CA LEU A 15 -13.45 -2.59 5.17
C LEU A 15 -14.57 -1.87 4.42
N ASP A 16 -14.21 -1.08 3.42
CA ASP A 16 -15.17 -0.61 2.42
C ASP A 16 -15.46 -1.72 1.41
N GLU A 17 -16.39 -1.49 0.49
CA GLU A 17 -16.79 -2.51 -0.49
C GLU A 17 -15.63 -2.94 -1.39
N GLU A 18 -14.80 -2.00 -1.84
CA GLU A 18 -13.67 -2.32 -2.71
C GLU A 18 -12.64 -3.21 -2.01
N ALA A 19 -12.23 -2.83 -0.80
CA ALA A 19 -11.28 -3.61 -0.01
C ALA A 19 -11.86 -4.97 0.39
N ALA A 20 -13.13 -5.02 0.77
CA ALA A 20 -13.80 -6.25 1.15
C ALA A 20 -13.82 -7.24 -0.03
N THR A 21 -14.13 -6.77 -1.23
CA THR A 21 -14.11 -7.60 -2.43
C THR A 21 -12.71 -8.13 -2.71
N ALA A 22 -11.71 -7.25 -2.66
CA ALA A 22 -10.32 -7.65 -2.90
C ALA A 22 -9.80 -8.65 -1.87
N LEU A 23 -10.22 -8.51 -0.62
CA LEU A 23 -9.77 -9.35 0.49
C LEU A 23 -10.66 -10.58 0.73
N ALA A 24 -11.69 -10.78 -0.09
CA ALA A 24 -12.67 -11.85 0.07
C ALA A 24 -13.29 -11.87 1.47
N ARG A 25 -13.69 -10.70 1.95
CA ARG A 25 -14.29 -10.50 3.27
C ARG A 25 -15.56 -9.67 3.14
N ARG A 26 -16.24 -9.42 4.26
CA ARG A 26 -17.49 -8.66 4.29
C ARG A 26 -17.20 -7.16 4.44
N PRO A 27 -17.93 -6.28 3.74
CA PRO A 27 -17.90 -4.85 4.04
C PRO A 27 -18.25 -4.62 5.51
N GLY A 28 -17.53 -3.69 6.14
CA GLY A 28 -17.73 -3.38 7.54
C GLY A 28 -16.92 -4.20 8.52
N ASP A 29 -16.25 -5.27 8.08
CA ASP A 29 -15.33 -6.03 8.93
C ASP A 29 -14.21 -5.12 9.45
N ALA A 30 -13.72 -5.41 10.64
CA ALA A 30 -12.65 -4.62 11.26
C ALA A 30 -11.39 -4.64 10.41
N ALA A 31 -10.79 -3.48 10.23
CA ALA A 31 -9.62 -3.28 9.42
C ALA A 31 -8.57 -2.43 10.13
N ILE A 32 -7.33 -2.57 9.69
CA ILE A 32 -6.26 -1.63 10.00
C ILE A 32 -5.96 -0.88 8.71
N LEU A 33 -6.05 0.45 8.77
CA LEU A 33 -5.80 1.33 7.63
C LEU A 33 -4.43 1.97 7.83
N VAL A 34 -3.55 1.76 6.86
CA VAL A 34 -2.19 2.29 6.89
C VAL A 34 -2.00 3.26 5.74
N GLU A 35 -1.50 4.45 6.06
CA GLU A 35 -1.06 5.41 5.05
C GLU A 35 0.44 5.53 5.08
N ASN A 36 1.04 5.54 3.91
CA ASN A 36 2.48 5.60 3.75
C ASN A 36 2.84 6.55 2.61
N ARG A 37 3.86 7.37 2.82
CA ARG A 37 4.35 8.28 1.80
C ARG A 37 5.82 7.98 1.53
N LEU A 38 6.13 7.70 0.28
CA LEU A 38 7.48 7.46 -0.17
C LEU A 38 8.00 8.68 -0.92
N SER A 39 9.24 9.04 -0.65
CA SER A 39 9.88 10.20 -1.27
C SER A 39 11.14 9.79 -2.04
N LEU A 40 11.47 10.59 -3.05
CA LEU A 40 12.68 10.46 -3.84
C LEU A 40 13.37 11.83 -3.81
N GLN A 41 14.60 11.87 -3.32
CA GLN A 41 15.37 13.13 -3.19
C GLN A 41 14.59 14.20 -2.42
N GLY A 42 13.92 13.83 -1.36
CA GLY A 42 13.14 14.72 -0.52
C GLY A 42 11.78 15.14 -1.07
N ARG A 43 11.40 14.68 -2.25
CA ARG A 43 10.09 14.98 -2.86
C ARG A 43 9.17 13.78 -2.78
N PRO A 44 7.93 13.94 -2.29
CA PRO A 44 6.97 12.84 -2.27
C PRO A 44 6.69 12.34 -3.70
N VAL A 45 6.73 11.03 -3.89
CA VAL A 45 6.49 10.40 -5.19
C VAL A 45 5.35 9.40 -5.14
N VAL A 46 5.22 8.68 -4.02
CA VAL A 46 4.22 7.63 -3.88
C VAL A 46 3.39 7.88 -2.63
N TYR A 47 2.09 7.73 -2.78
CA TYR A 47 1.14 7.70 -1.67
C TYR A 47 0.47 6.33 -1.63
N ASP A 48 0.75 5.55 -0.58
CA ASP A 48 0.16 4.23 -0.35
C ASP A 48 -0.99 4.32 0.65
N ARG A 49 -2.10 3.70 0.31
CA ARG A 49 -3.19 3.43 1.23
C ARG A 49 -3.36 1.92 1.32
N ILE A 50 -3.08 1.37 2.49
CA ILE A 50 -3.05 -0.06 2.72
C ILE A 50 -4.19 -0.43 3.65
N THR A 51 -4.97 -1.43 3.27
CA THR A 51 -6.05 -1.97 4.08
C THR A 51 -5.73 -3.41 4.45
N LEU A 52 -5.76 -3.68 5.76
CA LEU A 52 -5.44 -5.00 6.31
C LEU A 52 -6.62 -5.53 7.11
N PRO A 53 -6.97 -6.83 6.95
CA PRO A 53 -7.95 -7.42 7.85
C PRO A 53 -7.41 -7.43 9.29
N ALA A 54 -8.12 -6.78 10.20
CA ALA A 54 -7.63 -6.65 11.59
C ALA A 54 -7.43 -8.00 12.27
N ALA A 55 -8.22 -9.00 11.91
CA ALA A 55 -8.12 -10.33 12.50
C ALA A 55 -6.77 -11.01 12.24
N LEU A 56 -6.10 -10.68 11.13
CA LEU A 56 -4.80 -11.25 10.76
C LEU A 56 -3.62 -10.47 11.32
N PHE A 57 -3.82 -9.23 11.75
CA PHE A 57 -2.76 -8.32 12.14
C PHE A 57 -2.98 -7.74 13.53
N ARG A 58 -3.39 -8.58 14.47
CA ARG A 58 -3.65 -8.14 15.83
C ARG A 58 -2.42 -7.54 16.49
N GLY A 59 -2.58 -6.34 17.02
CA GLY A 59 -1.50 -5.63 17.67
C GLY A 59 -0.63 -4.79 16.75
N LEU A 60 -0.91 -4.78 15.44
CA LEU A 60 -0.22 -3.87 14.53
C LEU A 60 -0.66 -2.44 14.80
N ASN A 61 0.31 -1.55 14.99
CA ASN A 61 0.09 -0.14 15.24
C ASN A 61 1.18 0.70 14.57
N GLU A 62 1.03 2.01 14.68
CA GLU A 62 1.97 2.96 14.09
C GLU A 62 3.40 2.79 14.61
N LYS A 63 3.56 2.51 15.91
CA LYS A 63 4.85 2.31 16.52
C LYS A 63 5.58 1.12 15.91
N ARG A 64 4.91 -0.02 15.76
CA ARG A 64 5.50 -1.23 15.15
C ARG A 64 5.89 -1.00 13.70
N LEU A 65 5.08 -0.24 12.97
CA LEU A 65 5.39 0.12 11.58
C LEU A 65 6.63 1.01 11.50
N ARG A 66 6.76 2.02 12.36
CA ARG A 66 7.92 2.92 12.36
C ARG A 66 9.19 2.22 12.81
N GLU A 67 9.12 1.34 13.80
CA GLU A 67 10.27 0.70 14.40
C GLU A 67 10.71 -0.58 13.67
N ARG A 68 10.03 -0.95 12.58
CA ARG A 68 10.42 -2.13 11.83
C ARG A 68 11.84 -1.98 11.26
N PRO A 69 12.67 -3.03 11.32
CA PRO A 69 14.05 -2.95 10.81
C PRO A 69 14.17 -3.13 9.31
N SER A 70 13.08 -3.52 8.61
CA SER A 70 13.10 -3.86 7.20
C SER A 70 11.76 -3.49 6.54
N THR A 71 11.38 -4.18 5.46
CA THR A 71 10.17 -3.92 4.70
C THR A 71 8.90 -4.23 5.49
N ILE A 72 7.76 -3.70 5.03
CA ILE A 72 6.46 -4.01 5.61
C ILE A 72 6.15 -5.52 5.48
N TYR A 73 6.48 -6.14 4.34
CA TYR A 73 6.26 -7.58 4.16
C TYR A 73 7.12 -8.42 5.10
N HIS A 74 8.32 -7.97 5.40
CA HIS A 74 9.17 -8.63 6.40
C HIS A 74 8.52 -8.54 7.79
N LEU A 75 7.93 -7.40 8.12
CA LEU A 75 7.19 -7.25 9.38
C LEU A 75 6.00 -8.22 9.43
N TYR A 76 5.24 -8.38 8.34
CA TYR A 76 4.14 -9.34 8.31
C TYR A 76 4.61 -10.75 8.62
N GLN A 77 5.76 -11.14 8.06
CA GLN A 77 6.30 -12.47 8.26
C GLN A 77 6.81 -12.69 9.69
N THR A 78 7.59 -11.75 10.21
CA THR A 78 8.25 -11.92 11.51
C THR A 78 7.30 -11.71 12.69
N ALA A 79 6.35 -10.78 12.59
CA ALA A 79 5.48 -10.41 13.71
C ALA A 79 4.11 -11.11 13.65
N PHE A 80 3.65 -11.51 12.47
CA PHE A 80 2.29 -12.05 12.29
C PHE A 80 2.26 -13.40 11.59
N ALA A 81 3.41 -13.97 11.27
CA ALA A 81 3.55 -15.25 10.57
C ALA A 81 2.80 -15.28 9.22
N ILE A 82 2.75 -14.14 8.54
CA ILE A 82 2.12 -14.00 7.23
C ILE A 82 3.19 -13.81 6.18
N THR A 83 3.29 -14.77 5.25
CA THR A 83 4.22 -14.72 4.13
C THR A 83 3.44 -14.31 2.88
N VAL A 84 3.82 -13.20 2.25
CA VAL A 84 3.28 -12.81 0.95
C VAL A 84 4.01 -13.62 -0.13
N VAL A 85 3.29 -14.52 -0.78
CA VAL A 85 3.89 -15.42 -1.79
C VAL A 85 3.69 -14.90 -3.21
N ARG A 86 2.67 -14.06 -3.43
CA ARG A 86 2.46 -13.40 -4.71
C ARG A 86 1.48 -12.23 -4.55
N ALA A 87 1.39 -11.40 -5.57
CA ALA A 87 0.43 -10.31 -5.62
C ALA A 87 -0.13 -10.17 -7.02
N THR A 88 -1.38 -9.74 -7.11
CA THR A 88 -1.99 -9.32 -8.37
C THR A 88 -2.09 -7.81 -8.37
N GLU A 89 -1.82 -7.19 -9.51
CA GLU A 89 -1.85 -5.75 -9.65
C GLU A 89 -2.69 -5.33 -10.84
N ARG A 90 -3.43 -4.23 -10.66
CA ARG A 90 -4.11 -3.53 -11.75
C ARG A 90 -3.58 -2.11 -11.79
N VAL A 91 -3.18 -1.65 -12.97
CA VAL A 91 -2.55 -0.35 -13.15
C VAL A 91 -3.42 0.52 -14.04
N ARG A 92 -3.58 1.77 -13.66
CA ARG A 92 -4.39 2.74 -14.40
C ARG A 92 -3.73 4.10 -14.35
N ALA A 93 -3.79 4.85 -15.46
CA ALA A 93 -3.45 6.26 -15.47
C ALA A 93 -4.55 7.06 -14.77
N VAL A 94 -4.15 7.99 -13.92
CA VAL A 94 -5.08 8.84 -13.14
C VAL A 94 -4.59 10.28 -13.11
N GLY A 95 -5.52 11.21 -12.87
CA GLY A 95 -5.16 12.54 -12.41
C GLY A 95 -5.23 12.57 -10.88
N ALA A 96 -4.30 13.24 -10.24
CA ALA A 96 -4.29 13.36 -8.79
C ALA A 96 -5.54 14.12 -8.31
N ASP A 97 -6.35 13.49 -7.47
CA ASP A 97 -7.44 14.20 -6.81
C ASP A 97 -6.87 15.15 -5.74
N ARG A 98 -7.72 15.97 -5.11
CA ARG A 98 -7.28 16.97 -4.13
C ARG A 98 -6.54 16.34 -2.95
N SER A 99 -7.02 15.21 -2.47
CA SER A 99 -6.44 14.49 -1.34
C SER A 99 -5.05 13.96 -1.67
N VAL A 100 -4.92 13.27 -2.80
CA VAL A 100 -3.65 12.74 -3.30
C VAL A 100 -2.68 13.87 -3.64
N ALA A 101 -3.15 14.92 -4.30
CA ALA A 101 -2.33 16.07 -4.66
C ALA A 101 -1.73 16.74 -3.44
N ARG A 102 -2.49 16.85 -2.36
CA ARG A 102 -2.00 17.41 -1.10
C ARG A 102 -0.87 16.59 -0.50
N VAL A 103 -1.03 15.27 -0.47
CA VAL A 103 -0.02 14.36 0.07
C VAL A 103 1.25 14.37 -0.78
N LEU A 104 1.10 14.38 -2.10
CA LEU A 104 2.22 14.35 -3.03
C LEU A 104 2.82 15.73 -3.33
N GLY A 105 2.19 16.80 -2.86
CA GLY A 105 2.67 18.16 -3.12
C GLY A 105 2.62 18.53 -4.60
N VAL A 106 1.61 18.08 -5.32
CA VAL A 106 1.42 18.36 -6.75
C VAL A 106 0.10 19.10 -6.97
N THR A 107 -0.06 19.68 -8.16
CA THR A 107 -1.30 20.33 -8.56
C THR A 107 -2.39 19.28 -8.77
N PRO A 108 -3.63 19.51 -8.28
CA PRO A 108 -4.74 18.61 -8.59
C PRO A 108 -4.87 18.40 -10.10
N GLY A 109 -5.11 17.15 -10.52
CA GLY A 109 -5.16 16.76 -11.91
C GLY A 109 -3.82 16.35 -12.51
N SER A 110 -2.71 16.51 -11.78
CA SER A 110 -1.39 16.08 -12.25
C SER A 110 -1.37 14.58 -12.56
N ALA A 111 -0.61 14.21 -13.59
CA ALA A 111 -0.52 12.84 -14.07
C ALA A 111 0.08 11.89 -13.03
N GLY A 112 -0.52 10.72 -12.91
CA GLY A 112 -0.03 9.66 -12.04
C GLY A 112 -0.45 8.29 -12.52
N LEU A 113 0.16 7.28 -11.92
CA LEU A 113 -0.26 5.89 -12.03
C LEU A 113 -0.89 5.48 -10.72
N GLN A 114 -2.02 4.79 -10.81
CA GLN A 114 -2.64 4.13 -9.67
C GLN A 114 -2.45 2.64 -9.81
N VAL A 115 -1.83 2.03 -8.82
CA VAL A 115 -1.62 0.59 -8.74
C VAL A 115 -2.48 0.05 -7.61
N ARG A 116 -3.40 -0.86 -7.96
CA ARG A 116 -4.22 -1.59 -7.00
C ARG A 116 -3.67 -2.99 -6.87
N ARG A 117 -3.17 -3.30 -5.69
CA ARG A 117 -2.49 -4.56 -5.42
C ARG A 117 -3.24 -5.36 -4.37
N THR A 118 -3.47 -6.64 -4.66
CA THR A 118 -3.91 -7.62 -3.66
C THR A 118 -2.76 -8.58 -3.40
N ALA A 119 -2.25 -8.58 -2.17
CA ALA A 119 -1.21 -9.50 -1.75
C ALA A 119 -1.83 -10.78 -1.22
N LEU A 120 -1.27 -11.90 -1.64
CA LEU A 120 -1.77 -13.23 -1.34
C LEU A 120 -0.74 -14.04 -0.55
N THR A 121 -1.20 -14.74 0.47
CA THR A 121 -0.41 -15.76 1.14
C THR A 121 -0.69 -17.14 0.54
N PHE A 122 -0.28 -18.20 1.21
CA PHE A 122 -0.49 -19.56 0.73
C PHE A 122 -1.97 -19.84 0.43
N ASN A 123 -2.22 -20.71 -0.54
CA ASN A 123 -3.56 -21.08 -1.04
C ASN A 123 -4.34 -19.89 -1.60
N ASP A 124 -3.62 -18.91 -2.17
CA ASP A 124 -4.22 -17.71 -2.77
C ASP A 124 -5.10 -16.90 -1.84
N LYS A 125 -4.82 -16.96 -0.54
CA LYS A 125 -5.59 -16.24 0.46
C LYS A 125 -5.18 -14.77 0.49
N PRO A 126 -6.11 -13.82 0.26
CA PRO A 126 -5.78 -12.39 0.30
C PRO A 126 -5.50 -11.93 1.73
N VAL A 127 -4.45 -11.13 1.90
CA VAL A 127 -4.05 -10.63 3.22
C VAL A 127 -3.84 -9.12 3.27
N GLU A 128 -3.65 -8.46 2.12
CA GLU A 128 -3.44 -7.01 2.06
C GLU A 128 -4.05 -6.47 0.77
N TYR A 129 -4.75 -5.35 0.88
CA TYR A 129 -5.18 -4.56 -0.27
C TYR A 129 -4.50 -3.20 -0.22
N ARG A 130 -3.81 -2.83 -1.29
CA ARG A 130 -3.02 -1.60 -1.34
C ARG A 130 -3.38 -0.81 -2.59
N VAL A 131 -3.65 0.48 -2.39
CA VAL A 131 -3.81 1.43 -3.50
C VAL A 131 -2.66 2.40 -3.43
N SER A 132 -1.76 2.32 -4.39
CA SER A 132 -0.61 3.21 -4.51
C SER A 132 -0.86 4.21 -5.63
N THR A 133 -0.68 5.49 -5.33
CA THR A 133 -0.70 6.53 -6.36
C THR A 133 0.70 7.08 -6.52
N ILE A 134 1.23 6.98 -7.73
CA ILE A 134 2.60 7.34 -8.07
C ILE A 134 2.55 8.59 -8.95
N SER A 135 3.22 9.65 -8.54
CA SER A 135 3.35 10.84 -9.36
C SER A 135 4.26 10.54 -10.55
N THR A 136 3.75 10.74 -11.77
CA THR A 136 4.52 10.57 -13.00
C THR A 136 4.74 11.89 -13.74
N ALA A 137 4.38 13.02 -13.11
CA ALA A 137 4.56 14.33 -13.72
C ALA A 137 6.03 14.63 -14.01
N GLN A 138 6.95 14.16 -13.17
CA GLN A 138 8.39 14.37 -13.30
C GLN A 138 9.20 13.09 -13.09
N HIS A 139 8.55 11.93 -13.03
CA HIS A 139 9.20 10.64 -12.74
C HIS A 139 8.63 9.54 -13.63
N ASP A 140 9.48 8.59 -13.95
CA ASP A 140 9.08 7.38 -14.67
C ASP A 140 8.75 6.27 -13.68
N TYR A 141 7.80 5.43 -14.06
CA TYR A 141 7.60 4.15 -13.42
C TYR A 141 8.45 3.12 -14.16
N VAL A 142 9.41 2.53 -13.46
CA VAL A 142 10.32 1.55 -14.04
C VAL A 142 10.02 0.18 -13.48
N SER A 143 9.82 -0.79 -14.39
CA SER A 143 9.64 -2.18 -14.02
C SER A 143 10.69 -3.01 -14.73
N THR A 144 11.39 -3.85 -13.97
CA THR A 144 12.38 -4.77 -14.52
C THR A 144 11.84 -6.19 -14.40
N LEU A 145 11.75 -6.86 -15.55
CA LEU A 145 11.28 -8.24 -15.61
C LEU A 145 12.48 -9.17 -15.57
N ALA A 146 12.51 -10.07 -14.59
CA ALA A 146 13.51 -11.11 -14.55
C ALA A 146 13.17 -12.20 -15.57
N PRO A 147 14.16 -12.80 -16.26
CA PRO A 147 13.90 -13.94 -17.13
C PRO A 147 13.29 -15.08 -16.31
N GLN A 148 12.27 -15.73 -16.88
CA GLN A 148 11.73 -16.95 -16.29
C GLN A 148 12.72 -18.09 -16.53
N ALA A 149 13.05 -18.78 -15.46
CA ALA A 149 13.91 -19.97 -15.56
C ALA A 149 13.13 -21.14 -16.16
#